data_1edac8447a99f84a8a7ed02e7dc80019
#
_entry.id   1edac8447a99f84a8a7ed02e7dc80019
#
_cell.length_a   1.000
_cell.length_b   1.000
_cell.length_c   1.000
_cell.angle_alpha   90.00
_cell.angle_beta   90.00
_cell.angle_gamma   90.00
#
_symmetry.space_group_name_H-M   'P 1'
#
loop_
_entity.id
_entity.type
_entity.pdbx_description
1 polymer ?
#
loop_
_entity_poly.entity_id
_entity_poly.type
_entity_poly.pdbx_seq_one_letter_code
_entity_poly.pdbx_strand_id
1 'polypeptide(L)'
;MRKKNKITEQKIIYRYLNKLNFNKSETFNFNNDAAFLKKRKNKEIVVTNDTIVESVDFFKSDPAESVAQKIITYNLSDISSMGADPYAYTLSLSLPKKITHEWISKFVKKILYFQNKYNFFLLGGDISQSNQLIISSNFFGYVAKQNILKREFPNKGDDIWVTGYLGDSAIGLALSKKQIVLNDVQTKYFTNKFLFPKPCMIGSLICKISTSAIDISDGFYGDLSKIINSKLIGANIYSSKIPYSSNLKKLFAKNKIVTSDVLNAGDDYELLFTAPKNNRNKLKKIATKYNYRITKVGRIIGKNGIYVDDQKLMKFKNPYQHSF
;
A
#
# COMPACT_ATOMS: atom_id res chain seq x y z
N MET A 1 -5.02 33.80 -32.60
CA MET A 1 -5.40 32.92 -31.46
C MET A 1 -4.77 31.54 -31.66
N ARG A 2 -3.74 31.16 -30.88
CA ARG A 2 -3.17 29.81 -30.88
C ARG A 2 -4.27 28.84 -30.43
N LYS A 3 -4.72 27.92 -31.31
CA LYS A 3 -5.57 26.77 -30.92
C LYS A 3 -4.86 26.08 -29.76
N LYS A 4 -5.34 26.24 -28.52
CA LYS A 4 -4.89 25.44 -27.38
C LYS A 4 -4.99 23.97 -27.82
N ASN A 5 -3.88 23.27 -27.92
CA ASN A 5 -3.83 21.85 -28.28
C ASN A 5 -4.69 21.06 -27.29
N LYS A 6 -5.95 20.83 -27.65
CA LYS A 6 -6.91 20.11 -26.82
C LYS A 6 -6.40 18.68 -26.64
N ILE A 7 -6.30 18.25 -25.37
CA ILE A 7 -5.98 16.87 -25.05
C ILE A 7 -7.23 16.05 -25.36
N THR A 8 -7.09 15.03 -26.16
CA THR A 8 -8.16 14.07 -26.47
C THR A 8 -7.81 12.72 -25.87
N GLU A 9 -8.83 11.91 -25.60
CA GLU A 9 -8.68 10.52 -25.14
C GLU A 9 -7.70 9.74 -26.00
N GLN A 10 -7.89 9.71 -27.31
CA GLN A 10 -6.97 9.04 -28.26
C GLN A 10 -5.52 9.50 -28.13
N LYS A 11 -5.28 10.82 -27.96
CA LYS A 11 -3.93 11.33 -27.71
C LYS A 11 -3.34 10.80 -26.40
N ILE A 12 -4.16 10.65 -25.35
CA ILE A 12 -3.71 10.10 -24.06
C ILE A 12 -3.33 8.63 -24.26
N ILE A 13 -4.21 7.84 -24.87
CA ILE A 13 -3.97 6.40 -25.12
C ILE A 13 -2.70 6.19 -25.93
N TYR A 14 -2.64 6.73 -27.16
CA TYR A 14 -1.54 6.44 -28.08
C TYR A 14 -0.21 7.08 -27.69
N ARG A 15 -0.22 8.31 -27.16
CA ARG A 15 1.03 9.02 -26.85
C ARG A 15 1.60 8.66 -25.49
N TYR A 16 0.75 8.32 -24.49
CA TYR A 16 1.19 8.15 -23.12
C TYR A 16 0.97 6.73 -22.60
N LEU A 17 -0.24 6.17 -22.73
CA LEU A 17 -0.56 4.89 -22.11
C LEU A 17 -0.06 3.69 -22.90
N ASN A 18 0.03 3.79 -24.22
CA ASN A 18 0.41 2.66 -25.09
C ASN A 18 1.74 2.00 -24.66
N LYS A 19 2.72 2.77 -24.25
CA LYS A 19 4.01 2.24 -23.77
C LYS A 19 3.91 1.41 -22.48
N LEU A 20 2.81 1.52 -21.74
CA LEU A 20 2.57 0.78 -20.49
C LEU A 20 2.12 -0.66 -20.74
N ASN A 21 1.72 -1.02 -21.96
CA ASN A 21 1.30 -2.38 -22.30
C ASN A 21 2.48 -3.36 -22.51
N PHE A 22 3.71 -2.85 -22.64
CA PHE A 22 4.93 -3.61 -22.88
C PHE A 22 4.84 -4.56 -24.10
N ASN A 23 3.99 -4.23 -25.10
CA ASN A 23 3.70 -5.07 -26.26
C ASN A 23 3.30 -6.52 -25.88
N LYS A 24 2.63 -6.68 -24.73
CA LYS A 24 2.14 -7.99 -24.30
C LYS A 24 0.97 -8.42 -25.20
N SER A 25 0.99 -9.67 -25.64
CA SER A 25 -0.06 -10.22 -26.49
C SER A 25 -1.45 -10.14 -25.88
N GLU A 26 -1.54 -10.16 -24.55
CA GLU A 26 -2.78 -10.05 -23.77
C GLU A 26 -3.51 -8.74 -23.97
N THR A 27 -2.78 -7.68 -24.35
CA THR A 27 -3.32 -6.31 -24.47
C THR A 27 -3.83 -6.00 -25.88
N PHE A 28 -3.50 -6.84 -26.87
CA PHE A 28 -3.75 -6.56 -28.29
C PHE A 28 -3.30 -5.15 -28.74
N ASN A 29 -2.31 -4.57 -28.05
CA ASN A 29 -1.85 -3.18 -28.22
C ASN A 29 -2.98 -2.15 -28.10
N PHE A 30 -4.00 -2.42 -27.29
CA PHE A 30 -5.22 -1.63 -27.10
C PHE A 30 -6.07 -1.45 -28.38
N ASN A 31 -5.99 -2.38 -29.32
CA ASN A 31 -6.74 -2.33 -30.59
C ASN A 31 -8.03 -3.17 -30.54
N ASN A 32 -8.32 -3.83 -29.42
CA ASN A 32 -9.54 -4.63 -29.21
C ASN A 32 -10.33 -4.07 -28.01
N ASP A 33 -11.62 -4.44 -27.95
CA ASP A 33 -12.53 -3.99 -26.89
C ASP A 33 -12.20 -4.57 -25.51
N ALA A 34 -11.42 -5.66 -25.46
CA ALA A 34 -11.02 -6.31 -24.22
C ALA A 34 -9.61 -6.91 -24.30
N ALA A 35 -9.04 -7.16 -23.15
CA ALA A 35 -7.78 -7.88 -22.95
C ALA A 35 -8.07 -9.22 -22.26
N PHE A 36 -7.08 -10.10 -22.18
CA PHE A 36 -7.22 -11.38 -21.49
C PHE A 36 -6.09 -11.61 -20.50
N LEU A 37 -6.34 -12.44 -19.49
CA LEU A 37 -5.34 -12.91 -18.54
C LEU A 37 -4.87 -14.30 -18.93
N LYS A 38 -3.57 -14.50 -19.06
CA LYS A 38 -3.01 -15.83 -19.33
C LYS A 38 -3.26 -16.76 -18.16
N LYS A 39 -3.83 -17.93 -18.44
CA LYS A 39 -3.92 -19.01 -17.47
C LYS A 39 -2.52 -19.51 -17.11
N ARG A 40 -2.22 -19.65 -15.81
CA ARG A 40 -0.97 -20.25 -15.31
C ARG A 40 -1.29 -21.52 -14.54
N LYS A 41 -0.63 -22.61 -14.91
CA LYS A 41 -0.82 -23.91 -14.23
C LYS A 41 -0.46 -23.79 -12.75
N ASN A 42 -1.30 -24.36 -11.87
CA ASN A 42 -1.13 -24.38 -10.42
C ASN A 42 -1.01 -23.00 -9.75
N LYS A 43 -1.52 -21.95 -10.39
CA LYS A 43 -1.59 -20.62 -9.83
C LYS A 43 -3.04 -20.10 -9.82
N GLU A 44 -3.38 -19.44 -8.73
CA GLU A 44 -4.63 -18.67 -8.63
C GLU A 44 -4.35 -17.21 -8.98
N ILE A 45 -5.39 -16.53 -9.46
CA ILE A 45 -5.38 -15.10 -9.70
C ILE A 45 -5.90 -14.39 -8.45
N VAL A 46 -5.10 -13.52 -7.90
CA VAL A 46 -5.52 -12.55 -6.87
C VAL A 46 -5.88 -11.26 -7.54
N VAL A 47 -6.99 -10.67 -7.13
CA VAL A 47 -7.51 -9.41 -7.69
C VAL A 47 -7.73 -8.43 -6.55
N THR A 48 -7.30 -7.19 -6.73
CA THR A 48 -7.65 -6.06 -5.87
C THR A 48 -8.10 -4.87 -6.71
N ASN A 49 -8.84 -3.95 -6.09
CA ASN A 49 -9.25 -2.69 -6.70
C ASN A 49 -9.13 -1.56 -5.69
N ASP A 50 -8.46 -0.49 -6.09
CA ASP A 50 -8.44 0.76 -5.37
C ASP A 50 -8.91 1.91 -6.26
N THR A 51 -9.53 2.89 -5.62
CA THR A 51 -9.91 4.16 -6.24
C THR A 51 -9.39 5.28 -5.37
N ILE A 52 -8.72 6.26 -5.98
CA ILE A 52 -8.29 7.49 -5.31
C ILE A 52 -8.97 8.71 -5.92
N VAL A 53 -9.42 9.60 -5.05
CA VAL A 53 -10.23 10.77 -5.41
C VAL A 53 -9.52 12.05 -4.94
N GLU A 54 -9.42 13.04 -5.83
CA GLU A 54 -8.89 14.38 -5.50
C GLU A 54 -9.65 14.98 -4.31
N SER A 55 -8.92 15.54 -3.37
CA SER A 55 -9.40 16.14 -2.12
C SER A 55 -9.92 15.14 -1.06
N VAL A 56 -9.88 13.84 -1.35
CA VAL A 56 -10.15 12.76 -0.39
C VAL A 56 -8.83 12.03 -0.06
N ASP A 57 -8.22 11.40 -1.07
CA ASP A 57 -7.04 10.55 -0.91
C ASP A 57 -5.72 11.28 -1.23
N PHE A 58 -5.82 12.38 -1.95
CA PHE A 58 -4.69 13.24 -2.29
C PHE A 58 -5.14 14.69 -2.47
N PHE A 59 -4.23 15.62 -2.25
CA PHE A 59 -4.52 17.04 -2.42
C PHE A 59 -4.38 17.45 -3.90
N LYS A 60 -5.16 18.43 -4.31
CA LYS A 60 -5.09 19.01 -5.66
C LYS A 60 -3.70 19.55 -6.01
N SER A 61 -2.93 19.94 -5.00
CA SER A 61 -1.55 20.42 -5.13
C SER A 61 -0.51 19.30 -5.21
N ASP A 62 -0.91 18.03 -5.00
CA ASP A 62 0.03 16.94 -5.01
C ASP A 62 0.60 16.72 -6.42
N PRO A 63 1.90 16.43 -6.54
CA PRO A 63 2.52 16.22 -7.84
C PRO A 63 1.97 14.95 -8.51
N ALA A 64 1.88 14.97 -9.84
CA ALA A 64 1.39 13.84 -10.63
C ALA A 64 2.10 12.52 -10.31
N GLU A 65 3.39 12.59 -10.03
CA GLU A 65 4.23 11.44 -9.64
C GLU A 65 3.80 10.85 -8.30
N SER A 66 3.36 11.68 -7.35
CA SER A 66 2.83 11.24 -6.07
C SER A 66 1.50 10.51 -6.25
N VAL A 67 0.58 11.08 -7.02
CA VAL A 67 -0.72 10.48 -7.32
C VAL A 67 -0.54 9.12 -8.02
N ALA A 68 0.36 9.04 -9.01
CA ALA A 68 0.70 7.79 -9.66
C ALA A 68 1.29 6.76 -8.69
N GLN A 69 2.18 7.20 -7.80
CA GLN A 69 2.79 6.30 -6.82
C GLN A 69 1.77 5.77 -5.82
N LYS A 70 0.84 6.60 -5.34
CA LYS A 70 -0.21 6.19 -4.41
C LYS A 70 -1.07 5.06 -4.99
N ILE A 71 -1.71 5.28 -6.15
CA ILE A 71 -2.60 4.26 -6.74
C ILE A 71 -1.87 2.94 -7.02
N ILE A 72 -0.61 2.99 -7.46
CA ILE A 72 0.19 1.78 -7.69
C ILE A 72 0.58 1.11 -6.37
N THR A 73 0.95 1.89 -5.35
CA THR A 73 1.38 1.36 -4.05
C THR A 73 0.24 0.66 -3.32
N TYR A 74 -0.96 1.25 -3.32
CA TYR A 74 -2.15 0.70 -2.66
C TYR A 74 -2.43 -0.70 -3.19
N ASN A 75 -2.62 -0.82 -4.48
CA ASN A 75 -2.87 -2.12 -5.12
C ASN A 75 -1.71 -3.13 -4.97
N LEU A 76 -0.44 -2.69 -5.09
CA LEU A 76 0.70 -3.58 -4.89
C LEU A 76 0.82 -4.07 -3.45
N SER A 77 0.45 -3.24 -2.48
CA SER A 77 0.40 -3.60 -1.05
C SER A 77 -0.60 -4.74 -0.81
N ASP A 78 -1.80 -4.63 -1.37
CA ASP A 78 -2.82 -5.68 -1.31
C ASP A 78 -2.35 -6.98 -1.97
N ILE A 79 -1.81 -6.90 -3.19
CA ILE A 79 -1.28 -8.08 -3.89
C ILE A 79 -0.20 -8.76 -3.04
N SER A 80 0.69 -7.98 -2.45
CA SER A 80 1.76 -8.50 -1.59
C SER A 80 1.20 -9.13 -0.30
N SER A 81 0.20 -8.50 0.33
CA SER A 81 -0.42 -9.02 1.56
C SER A 81 -1.04 -10.41 1.38
N MET A 82 -1.47 -10.73 0.15
CA MET A 82 -2.01 -12.03 -0.25
C MET A 82 -0.92 -13.05 -0.64
N GLY A 83 0.36 -12.69 -0.58
CA GLY A 83 1.48 -13.56 -0.99
C GLY A 83 1.64 -13.70 -2.50
N ALA A 84 0.99 -12.83 -3.28
CA ALA A 84 1.01 -12.86 -4.73
C ALA A 84 2.12 -11.99 -5.32
N ASP A 85 2.57 -12.35 -6.52
CA ASP A 85 3.40 -11.50 -7.37
C ASP A 85 2.50 -10.74 -8.35
N PRO A 86 2.69 -9.42 -8.56
CA PRO A 86 1.89 -8.65 -9.49
C PRO A 86 2.10 -9.16 -10.92
N TYR A 87 1.09 -9.01 -11.76
CA TYR A 87 1.16 -9.44 -13.16
C TYR A 87 0.71 -8.36 -14.12
N ALA A 88 -0.50 -7.86 -13.94
CA ALA A 88 -1.09 -6.87 -14.82
C ALA A 88 -2.11 -6.01 -14.08
N TYR A 89 -2.56 -4.93 -14.72
CA TYR A 89 -3.61 -4.06 -14.14
C TYR A 89 -4.45 -3.41 -15.23
N THR A 90 -5.64 -2.93 -14.86
CA THR A 90 -6.44 -1.98 -15.63
C THR A 90 -6.40 -0.61 -14.97
N LEU A 91 -6.58 0.46 -15.75
CA LEU A 91 -6.52 1.83 -15.26
C LEU A 91 -7.66 2.66 -15.82
N SER A 92 -8.56 3.12 -14.96
CA SER A 92 -9.62 4.06 -15.31
C SER A 92 -9.27 5.46 -14.82
N LEU A 93 -9.34 6.44 -15.73
CA LEU A 93 -8.97 7.83 -15.49
C LEU A 93 -10.17 8.74 -15.73
N SER A 94 -10.74 9.31 -14.69
CA SER A 94 -11.72 10.41 -14.82
C SER A 94 -11.00 11.74 -14.67
N LEU A 95 -10.84 12.47 -15.77
CA LEU A 95 -9.92 13.61 -15.88
C LEU A 95 -10.66 14.95 -15.93
N PRO A 96 -10.22 15.97 -15.17
CA PRO A 96 -10.78 17.31 -15.27
C PRO A 96 -10.37 18.00 -16.59
N LYS A 97 -11.22 18.90 -17.09
CA LYS A 97 -10.97 19.67 -18.33
C LYS A 97 -9.63 20.42 -18.35
N LYS A 98 -9.08 20.73 -17.19
CA LYS A 98 -7.82 21.49 -17.06
C LYS A 98 -6.58 20.62 -16.94
N ILE A 99 -6.71 19.29 -17.12
CA ILE A 99 -5.54 18.39 -17.09
C ILE A 99 -4.51 18.81 -18.17
N THR A 100 -3.22 18.72 -17.85
CA THR A 100 -2.15 19.13 -18.77
C THR A 100 -1.39 17.96 -19.32
N HIS A 101 -0.77 18.13 -20.50
CA HIS A 101 0.14 17.14 -21.08
C HIS A 101 1.32 16.85 -20.13
N GLU A 102 1.82 17.87 -19.44
CA GLU A 102 2.90 17.71 -18.46
C GLU A 102 2.49 16.81 -17.31
N TRP A 103 1.30 17.03 -16.74
CA TRP A 103 0.77 16.20 -15.64
C TRP A 103 0.67 14.73 -16.06
N ILE A 104 0.05 14.46 -17.23
CA ILE A 104 -0.11 13.09 -17.75
C ILE A 104 1.25 12.45 -18.00
N SER A 105 2.20 13.19 -18.57
CA SER A 105 3.55 12.69 -18.85
C SER A 105 4.27 12.27 -17.56
N LYS A 106 4.21 13.10 -16.50
CA LYS A 106 4.82 12.80 -15.20
C LYS A 106 4.15 11.61 -14.52
N PHE A 107 2.81 11.56 -14.52
CA PHE A 107 2.02 10.46 -14.01
C PHE A 107 2.41 9.12 -14.67
N VAL A 108 2.39 9.07 -15.99
CA VAL A 108 2.72 7.85 -16.75
C VAL A 108 4.19 7.46 -16.60
N LYS A 109 5.11 8.41 -16.55
CA LYS A 109 6.53 8.13 -16.30
C LYS A 109 6.75 7.45 -14.95
N LYS A 110 6.01 7.88 -13.93
CA LYS A 110 6.08 7.26 -12.61
C LYS A 110 5.51 5.84 -12.59
N ILE A 111 4.39 5.61 -13.27
CA ILE A 111 3.84 4.26 -13.43
C ILE A 111 4.86 3.36 -14.13
N LEU A 112 5.44 3.80 -15.25
CA LEU A 112 6.44 3.04 -15.99
C LEU A 112 7.65 2.64 -15.12
N TYR A 113 8.08 3.52 -14.21
CA TYR A 113 9.12 3.19 -13.23
C TYR A 113 8.72 1.97 -12.37
N PHE A 114 7.48 1.94 -11.86
CA PHE A 114 7.01 0.82 -11.03
C PHE A 114 6.80 -0.46 -11.85
N GLN A 115 6.29 -0.35 -13.07
CA GLN A 115 6.14 -1.48 -13.98
C GLN A 115 7.48 -2.17 -14.25
N ASN A 116 8.52 -1.38 -14.54
CA ASN A 116 9.88 -1.93 -14.74
C ASN A 116 10.44 -2.56 -13.47
N LYS A 117 10.17 -1.93 -12.32
CA LYS A 117 10.68 -2.41 -11.02
C LYS A 117 10.03 -3.71 -10.56
N TYR A 118 8.73 -3.88 -10.77
CA TYR A 118 7.94 -4.99 -10.23
C TYR A 118 7.37 -5.92 -11.30
N ASN A 119 7.72 -5.69 -12.58
CA ASN A 119 7.39 -6.55 -13.71
C ASN A 119 5.89 -6.82 -13.89
N PHE A 120 5.11 -5.77 -14.04
CA PHE A 120 3.69 -5.82 -14.38
C PHE A 120 3.36 -4.86 -15.52
N PHE A 121 2.20 -4.94 -16.16
CA PHE A 121 1.87 -4.14 -17.33
C PHE A 121 0.38 -3.75 -17.38
N LEU A 122 0.07 -2.69 -18.13
CA LEU A 122 -1.29 -2.23 -18.35
C LEU A 122 -2.01 -3.12 -19.36
N LEU A 123 -3.14 -3.71 -18.96
CA LEU A 123 -4.02 -4.50 -19.82
C LEU A 123 -4.91 -3.62 -20.69
N GLY A 124 -5.43 -2.56 -20.13
CA GLY A 124 -6.40 -1.66 -20.72
C GLY A 124 -7.00 -0.76 -19.67
N GLY A 125 -8.10 -0.11 -20.00
CA GLY A 125 -8.78 0.79 -19.06
C GLY A 125 -9.78 1.67 -19.75
N ASP A 126 -10.14 2.77 -19.07
CA ASP A 126 -11.11 3.73 -19.57
C ASP A 126 -10.64 5.17 -19.29
N ILE A 127 -11.07 6.11 -20.13
CA ILE A 127 -10.81 7.54 -19.92
C ILE A 127 -12.11 8.29 -20.06
N SER A 128 -12.54 8.92 -18.99
CA SER A 128 -13.73 9.76 -18.97
C SER A 128 -13.42 11.18 -18.53
N GLN A 129 -14.36 12.10 -18.77
CA GLN A 129 -14.27 13.47 -18.28
C GLN A 129 -15.05 13.61 -16.98
N SER A 130 -14.45 14.29 -15.98
CA SER A 130 -15.13 14.63 -14.72
C SER A 130 -14.76 16.04 -14.26
N ASN A 131 -15.35 16.48 -13.14
CA ASN A 131 -14.97 17.75 -12.51
C ASN A 131 -13.79 17.60 -11.54
N GLN A 132 -13.57 16.38 -11.03
CA GLN A 132 -12.47 16.02 -10.14
C GLN A 132 -11.59 14.97 -10.80
N LEU A 133 -10.34 14.90 -10.38
CA LEU A 133 -9.46 13.81 -10.77
C LEU A 133 -9.79 12.57 -9.94
N ILE A 134 -10.25 11.51 -10.64
CA ILE A 134 -10.53 10.21 -10.02
C ILE A 134 -9.75 9.16 -10.79
N ILE A 135 -9.07 8.29 -10.07
CA ILE A 135 -8.26 7.22 -10.65
C ILE A 135 -8.64 5.92 -9.97
N SER A 136 -9.06 4.95 -10.77
CA SER A 136 -9.34 3.59 -10.29
C SER A 136 -8.47 2.58 -11.02
N SER A 137 -8.02 1.55 -10.30
CA SER A 137 -7.16 0.54 -10.88
C SER A 137 -7.49 -0.83 -10.28
N ASN A 138 -7.64 -1.84 -11.17
CA ASN A 138 -7.72 -3.23 -10.74
C ASN A 138 -6.38 -3.90 -11.01
N PHE A 139 -5.78 -4.48 -9.99
CA PHE A 139 -4.54 -5.24 -10.13
C PHE A 139 -4.81 -6.74 -10.08
N PHE A 140 -4.03 -7.46 -10.88
CA PHE A 140 -4.04 -8.91 -10.96
C PHE A 140 -2.67 -9.45 -10.61
N GLY A 141 -2.62 -10.40 -9.69
CA GLY A 141 -1.40 -11.09 -9.30
C GLY A 141 -1.56 -12.60 -9.37
N TYR A 142 -0.45 -13.32 -9.37
CA TYR A 142 -0.46 -14.77 -9.31
C TYR A 142 0.18 -15.28 -8.04
N VAL A 143 -0.46 -16.28 -7.45
CA VAL A 143 0.05 -17.00 -6.27
C VAL A 143 -0.24 -18.49 -6.42
N ALA A 144 0.62 -19.37 -5.90
CA ALA A 144 0.26 -20.78 -5.81
C ALA A 144 -0.88 -20.97 -4.80
N LYS A 145 -1.88 -21.79 -5.10
CA LYS A 145 -3.10 -21.98 -4.28
C LYS A 145 -2.79 -22.21 -2.80
N GLN A 146 -1.83 -23.07 -2.50
CA GLN A 146 -1.42 -23.39 -1.14
C GLN A 146 -0.63 -22.28 -0.43
N ASN A 147 -0.24 -21.22 -1.14
CA ASN A 147 0.57 -20.12 -0.63
C ASN A 147 -0.24 -18.80 -0.46
N ILE A 148 -1.55 -18.84 -0.71
CA ILE A 148 -2.42 -17.68 -0.50
C ILE A 148 -2.40 -17.32 0.97
N LEU A 149 -1.89 -16.13 1.30
CA LEU A 149 -1.99 -15.57 2.65
C LEU A 149 -3.39 -15.04 2.90
N LYS A 150 -3.87 -15.22 4.12
CA LYS A 150 -5.20 -14.77 4.57
C LYS A 150 -5.06 -14.03 5.88
N ARG A 151 -6.04 -13.19 6.21
CA ARG A 151 -6.10 -12.49 7.51
C ARG A 151 -6.45 -13.42 8.67
N GLU A 152 -7.18 -14.51 8.41
CA GLU A 152 -8.04 -15.22 9.37
C GLU A 152 -7.36 -16.36 10.16
N PHE A 153 -6.11 -16.71 9.95
CA PHE A 153 -5.54 -17.94 10.49
C PHE A 153 -4.26 -17.79 11.36
N PRO A 154 -4.13 -16.75 12.20
CA PRO A 154 -3.04 -16.74 13.15
C PRO A 154 -3.28 -17.82 14.21
N ASN A 155 -2.22 -18.48 14.66
CA ASN A 155 -2.31 -19.48 15.72
C ASN A 155 -1.86 -18.90 17.06
N LYS A 156 -2.47 -19.34 18.16
CA LYS A 156 -1.99 -19.01 19.51
C LYS A 156 -0.51 -19.34 19.63
N GLY A 157 0.29 -18.37 20.07
CA GLY A 157 1.72 -18.51 20.23
C GLY A 157 2.56 -18.07 19.03
N ASP A 158 1.93 -17.75 17.89
CA ASP A 158 2.63 -17.13 16.77
C ASP A 158 3.22 -15.78 17.16
N ASP A 159 4.40 -15.49 16.64
CA ASP A 159 4.98 -14.15 16.74
C ASP A 159 4.27 -13.20 15.76
N ILE A 160 4.09 -11.95 16.17
CA ILE A 160 3.57 -10.85 15.32
C ILE A 160 4.75 -10.06 14.81
N TRP A 161 4.78 -9.82 13.50
CA TRP A 161 5.85 -9.15 12.79
C TRP A 161 5.31 -7.98 11.97
N VAL A 162 6.12 -6.93 11.85
CA VAL A 162 5.88 -5.85 10.90
C VAL A 162 7.12 -5.58 10.07
N THR A 163 6.92 -5.09 8.85
CA THR A 163 7.99 -4.61 7.99
C THR A 163 8.22 -3.12 8.19
N GLY A 164 9.34 -2.59 7.74
CA GLY A 164 9.66 -1.18 7.66
C GLY A 164 9.60 -0.40 8.98
N TYR A 165 9.13 0.83 8.89
CA TYR A 165 8.86 1.76 9.99
C TYR A 165 7.41 2.20 9.96
N LEU A 166 6.79 2.38 11.14
CA LEU A 166 5.39 2.75 11.26
C LEU A 166 5.23 4.21 11.66
N GLY A 167 4.19 4.85 11.13
CA GLY A 167 3.68 6.16 11.54
C GLY A 167 4.37 7.37 10.90
N ASP A 168 5.36 7.19 10.04
CA ASP A 168 5.99 8.33 9.34
C ASP A 168 5.01 9.04 8.41
N SER A 169 4.12 8.30 7.75
CA SER A 169 3.11 8.82 6.83
C SER A 169 2.09 9.72 7.54
N ALA A 170 1.68 9.35 8.76
CA ALA A 170 0.79 10.13 9.61
C ALA A 170 1.29 11.56 9.84
N ILE A 171 2.59 11.71 10.11
CA ILE A 171 3.22 13.01 10.31
C ILE A 171 3.22 13.81 9.00
N GLY A 172 3.49 13.15 7.87
CA GLY A 172 3.42 13.77 6.55
C GLY A 172 2.03 14.30 6.20
N LEU A 173 0.98 13.53 6.53
CA LEU A 173 -0.42 13.96 6.38
C LEU A 173 -0.74 15.16 7.28
N ALA A 174 -0.32 15.14 8.56
CA ALA A 174 -0.53 16.25 9.50
C ALA A 174 0.17 17.54 9.02
N LEU A 175 1.37 17.44 8.45
CA LEU A 175 2.07 18.56 7.81
C LEU A 175 1.31 19.09 6.58
N SER A 176 0.84 18.19 5.72
CA SER A 176 0.06 18.56 4.52
C SER A 176 -1.25 19.24 4.87
N LYS A 177 -1.87 18.86 6.00
CA LYS A 177 -3.06 19.50 6.58
C LYS A 177 -2.74 20.74 7.41
N LYS A 178 -1.46 21.15 7.54
CA LYS A 178 -1.00 22.29 8.35
C LYS A 178 -1.37 22.18 9.84
N GLN A 179 -1.52 20.97 10.35
CA GLN A 179 -1.86 20.69 11.75
C GLN A 179 -0.63 20.76 12.67
N ILE A 180 0.57 20.62 12.11
CA ILE A 180 1.84 20.69 12.84
C ILE A 180 2.86 21.48 12.01
N VAL A 181 3.87 22.03 12.71
CA VAL A 181 5.00 22.73 12.09
C VAL A 181 6.29 22.09 12.59
N LEU A 182 7.17 21.74 11.64
CA LEU A 182 8.48 21.15 11.90
C LEU A 182 9.56 21.96 11.16
N ASN A 183 10.83 21.69 11.45
CA ASN A 183 11.91 22.27 10.66
C ASN A 183 11.96 21.69 9.23
N ASP A 184 12.66 22.35 8.32
CA ASP A 184 12.65 22.00 6.88
C ASP A 184 13.09 20.55 6.61
N VAL A 185 14.10 20.05 7.32
CA VAL A 185 14.62 18.67 7.16
C VAL A 185 13.55 17.64 7.53
N GLN A 186 12.90 17.83 8.66
CA GLN A 186 11.84 16.93 9.12
C GLN A 186 10.59 17.06 8.24
N THR A 187 10.21 18.28 7.87
CA THR A 187 9.09 18.55 6.96
C THR A 187 9.31 17.81 5.64
N LYS A 188 10.46 17.99 5.00
CA LYS A 188 10.80 17.29 3.75
C LYS A 188 10.76 15.77 3.91
N TYR A 189 11.30 15.22 5.00
CA TYR A 189 11.32 13.79 5.26
C TYR A 189 9.91 13.21 5.35
N PHE A 190 9.07 13.73 6.25
CA PHE A 190 7.73 13.19 6.49
C PHE A 190 6.77 13.46 5.34
N THR A 191 6.80 14.65 4.74
CA THR A 191 6.00 14.95 3.55
C THR A 191 6.32 13.98 2.42
N ASN A 192 7.60 13.62 2.22
CA ASN A 192 7.99 12.64 1.21
C ASN A 192 7.47 11.24 1.54
N LYS A 193 7.36 10.86 2.81
CA LYS A 193 6.78 9.58 3.24
C LYS A 193 5.30 9.47 2.88
N PHE A 194 4.54 10.53 3.13
CA PHE A 194 3.12 10.62 2.80
C PHE A 194 2.86 10.71 1.28
N LEU A 195 3.60 11.56 0.57
CA LEU A 195 3.41 11.75 -0.87
C LEU A 195 3.88 10.56 -1.70
N PHE A 196 4.93 9.88 -1.27
CA PHE A 196 5.58 8.81 -2.03
C PHE A 196 5.68 7.51 -1.21
N PRO A 197 4.54 6.91 -0.81
CA PRO A 197 4.53 5.64 -0.10
C PRO A 197 5.18 4.55 -0.97
N LYS A 198 5.78 3.55 -0.33
CA LYS A 198 6.45 2.44 -1.03
C LYS A 198 5.81 1.13 -0.62
N PRO A 199 5.37 0.30 -1.58
CA PRO A 199 4.80 -0.99 -1.23
C PRO A 199 5.88 -1.94 -0.69
N CYS A 200 5.53 -2.71 0.33
CA CYS A 200 6.38 -3.79 0.82
C CYS A 200 6.11 -5.08 0.06
N MET A 201 6.98 -5.45 -0.88
CA MET A 201 6.78 -6.60 -1.80
C MET A 201 7.43 -7.90 -1.30
N ILE A 202 7.32 -8.23 0.00
CA ILE A 202 7.89 -9.49 0.52
C ILE A 202 6.85 -10.61 0.66
N GLY A 203 5.60 -10.36 0.36
CA GLY A 203 4.50 -11.33 0.56
C GLY A 203 4.80 -12.70 -0.03
N SER A 204 5.24 -12.76 -1.29
CA SER A 204 5.60 -14.01 -1.95
C SER A 204 6.81 -14.73 -1.33
N LEU A 205 7.68 -14.01 -0.62
CA LEU A 205 8.82 -14.58 0.09
C LEU A 205 8.43 -15.20 1.44
N ILE A 206 7.42 -14.67 2.09
CA ILE A 206 6.98 -15.08 3.43
C ILE A 206 5.78 -16.02 3.41
N CYS A 207 5.07 -16.17 2.29
CA CYS A 207 3.82 -16.92 2.20
C CYS A 207 3.91 -18.38 2.68
N LYS A 208 5.06 -19.03 2.56
CA LYS A 208 5.26 -20.41 3.03
C LYS A 208 5.59 -20.53 4.52
N ILE A 209 5.82 -19.40 5.19
CA ILE A 209 6.33 -19.41 6.58
C ILE A 209 5.47 -18.54 7.51
N SER A 210 4.51 -17.81 6.95
CA SER A 210 3.54 -17.01 7.69
C SER A 210 2.20 -17.73 7.80
N THR A 211 1.45 -17.45 8.85
CA THR A 211 0.12 -18.02 9.11
C THR A 211 -1.00 -17.06 8.75
N SER A 212 -0.77 -15.77 8.87
CA SER A 212 -1.67 -14.71 8.39
C SER A 212 -0.88 -13.49 7.94
N ALA A 213 -1.50 -12.65 7.11
CA ALA A 213 -0.93 -11.36 6.71
C ALA A 213 -2.02 -10.37 6.32
N ILE A 214 -1.70 -9.09 6.49
CA ILE A 214 -2.45 -7.92 6.02
C ILE A 214 -1.43 -6.80 5.76
N ASP A 215 -1.73 -5.88 4.88
CA ASP A 215 -0.99 -4.61 4.81
C ASP A 215 -1.47 -3.61 5.87
N ILE A 216 -0.66 -2.60 6.16
CA ILE A 216 -1.00 -1.54 7.12
C ILE A 216 -1.42 -0.30 6.32
N SER A 217 -2.71 -0.21 6.04
CA SER A 217 -3.37 0.88 5.31
C SER A 217 -4.21 1.78 6.22
N ASP A 218 -4.94 1.19 7.19
CA ASP A 218 -5.85 1.90 8.10
C ASP A 218 -5.23 2.19 9.47
N GLY A 219 -3.99 1.78 9.67
CA GLY A 219 -3.23 1.93 10.88
C GLY A 219 -3.00 0.62 11.63
N PHE A 220 -1.88 0.55 12.34
CA PHE A 220 -1.39 -0.68 12.95
C PHE A 220 -2.42 -1.42 13.82
N TYR A 221 -3.11 -0.71 14.73
CA TYR A 221 -4.10 -1.34 15.61
C TYR A 221 -5.37 -1.72 14.87
N GLY A 222 -5.80 -0.90 13.90
CA GLY A 222 -6.95 -1.18 13.05
C GLY A 222 -6.75 -2.45 12.25
N ASP A 223 -5.63 -2.59 11.56
CA ASP A 223 -5.33 -3.76 10.73
C ASP A 223 -5.00 -4.99 11.57
N LEU A 224 -4.34 -4.84 12.72
CA LEU A 224 -4.17 -5.92 13.69
C LEU A 224 -5.52 -6.47 14.18
N SER A 225 -6.50 -5.60 14.42
CA SER A 225 -7.84 -6.01 14.84
C SER A 225 -8.53 -6.91 13.82
N LYS A 226 -8.30 -6.66 12.52
CA LYS A 226 -8.83 -7.50 11.44
C LYS A 226 -8.22 -8.91 11.42
N ILE A 227 -6.96 -9.06 11.84
CA ILE A 227 -6.30 -10.38 11.96
C ILE A 227 -6.92 -11.19 13.11
N ILE A 228 -7.21 -10.57 14.26
CA ILE A 228 -7.65 -11.27 15.46
C ILE A 228 -9.18 -11.35 15.61
N ASN A 229 -9.95 -10.66 14.76
CA ASN A 229 -11.39 -10.50 14.91
C ASN A 229 -12.21 -11.79 14.65
N SER A 230 -11.66 -12.73 13.89
CA SER A 230 -12.39 -13.94 13.48
C SER A 230 -12.35 -15.10 14.49
N LYS A 231 -11.61 -14.94 15.62
CA LYS A 231 -11.40 -16.00 16.61
C LYS A 231 -11.36 -15.41 18.04
N LEU A 232 -11.62 -16.25 19.03
CA LEU A 232 -11.45 -15.92 20.48
C LEU A 232 -9.96 -15.84 20.87
N ILE A 233 -9.16 -15.20 20.03
CA ILE A 233 -7.73 -14.96 20.22
C ILE A 233 -7.48 -13.46 20.27
N GLY A 234 -6.33 -13.07 20.78
CA GLY A 234 -5.89 -11.68 20.79
C GLY A 234 -4.41 -11.54 20.52
N ALA A 235 -3.94 -10.34 20.63
CA ALA A 235 -2.55 -9.97 20.40
C ALA A 235 -1.96 -9.29 21.62
N ASN A 236 -0.74 -9.63 22.02
CA ASN A 236 0.05 -8.86 22.96
C ASN A 236 1.21 -8.19 22.24
N ILE A 237 1.21 -6.88 22.20
CA ILE A 237 2.18 -6.02 21.52
C ILE A 237 3.20 -5.51 22.53
N TYR A 238 4.46 -5.55 22.17
CA TYR A 238 5.56 -4.99 22.95
C TYR A 238 5.85 -3.57 22.45
N SER A 239 5.43 -2.55 23.20
CA SER A 239 5.52 -1.14 22.77
C SER A 239 6.94 -0.71 22.44
N SER A 240 7.93 -1.19 23.22
CA SER A 240 9.36 -0.93 23.01
C SER A 240 9.93 -1.57 21.74
N LYS A 241 9.21 -2.50 21.09
CA LYS A 241 9.65 -3.21 19.89
C LYS A 241 9.05 -2.65 18.60
N ILE A 242 8.10 -1.74 18.68
CA ILE A 242 7.52 -1.11 17.49
C ILE A 242 8.62 -0.32 16.76
N PRO A 243 8.80 -0.56 15.45
CA PRO A 243 9.88 0.08 14.69
C PRO A 243 9.46 1.50 14.26
N TYR A 244 10.01 2.50 14.92
CA TYR A 244 9.88 3.90 14.53
C TYR A 244 11.15 4.40 13.85
N SER A 245 11.01 5.31 12.89
CA SER A 245 12.17 5.98 12.27
C SER A 245 12.91 6.85 13.29
N SER A 246 14.19 7.15 13.02
CA SER A 246 14.96 8.06 13.86
C SER A 246 14.35 9.45 13.94
N ASN A 247 13.72 9.92 12.86
CA ASN A 247 13.03 11.20 12.83
C ASN A 247 11.79 11.19 13.71
N LEU A 248 10.98 10.13 13.69
CA LEU A 248 9.80 10.00 14.51
C LEU A 248 10.15 9.87 16.00
N LYS A 249 11.20 9.10 16.34
CA LYS A 249 11.71 9.02 17.73
C LYS A 249 12.13 10.38 18.28
N LYS A 250 12.72 11.26 17.46
CA LYS A 250 13.07 12.64 17.89
C LYS A 250 11.83 13.47 18.19
N LEU A 251 10.69 13.23 17.53
CA LEU A 251 9.43 13.93 17.82
C LEU A 251 8.82 13.44 19.12
N PHE A 252 8.83 12.13 19.39
CA PHE A 252 8.39 11.55 20.67
C PHE A 252 9.21 12.09 21.84
N ALA A 253 10.53 12.13 21.74
CA ALA A 253 11.42 12.66 22.77
C ALA A 253 11.15 14.14 23.12
N LYS A 254 10.53 14.90 22.20
CA LYS A 254 10.13 16.30 22.43
C LYS A 254 8.69 16.46 22.89
N ASN A 255 7.99 15.37 23.20
CA ASN A 255 6.56 15.33 23.57
C ASN A 255 5.63 16.05 22.57
N LYS A 256 6.04 16.12 21.30
CA LYS A 256 5.26 16.80 20.27
C LYS A 256 4.13 15.93 19.69
N ILE A 257 4.21 14.63 19.86
CA ILE A 257 3.32 13.64 19.23
C ILE A 257 3.19 12.45 20.17
N VAL A 258 1.98 11.89 20.23
CA VAL A 258 1.68 10.67 21.00
C VAL A 258 1.77 9.45 20.09
N THR A 259 2.34 8.37 20.60
CA THR A 259 2.53 7.11 19.84
C THR A 259 1.21 6.53 19.34
N SER A 260 0.12 6.63 20.12
CA SER A 260 -1.20 6.16 19.69
C SER A 260 -1.70 6.86 18.44
N ASP A 261 -1.42 8.15 18.25
CA ASP A 261 -1.92 8.91 17.11
C ASP A 261 -1.28 8.44 15.79
N VAL A 262 0.01 8.11 15.81
CA VAL A 262 0.71 7.63 14.63
C VAL A 262 0.40 6.17 14.31
N LEU A 263 0.12 5.33 15.32
CA LEU A 263 -0.22 3.92 15.13
C LEU A 263 -1.68 3.70 14.73
N ASN A 264 -2.55 4.67 14.97
CA ASN A 264 -3.95 4.67 14.52
C ASN A 264 -4.15 5.40 13.18
N ALA A 265 -3.11 6.00 12.64
CA ALA A 265 -3.15 6.59 11.31
C ALA A 265 -2.67 5.56 10.29
N GLY A 266 -3.20 5.61 9.10
CA GLY A 266 -2.87 4.70 8.01
C GLY A 266 -1.70 5.16 7.13
N ASP A 267 -1.72 4.68 5.89
CA ASP A 267 -0.80 5.04 4.81
C ASP A 267 0.66 4.57 4.99
N ASP A 268 0.91 3.57 5.82
CA ASP A 268 2.28 3.01 5.98
C ASP A 268 2.63 2.03 4.84
N TYR A 269 1.67 1.24 4.33
CA TYR A 269 1.82 0.21 3.29
C TYR A 269 2.96 -0.78 3.56
N GLU A 270 3.19 -1.05 4.82
CA GLU A 270 4.03 -2.11 5.34
C GLU A 270 3.19 -3.38 5.57
N LEU A 271 3.82 -4.55 5.71
CA LEU A 271 3.11 -5.77 6.03
C LEU A 271 3.10 -6.04 7.53
N LEU A 272 1.91 -6.36 8.04
CA LEU A 272 1.67 -6.95 9.35
C LEU A 272 1.35 -8.43 9.14
N PHE A 273 2.12 -9.32 9.77
CA PHE A 273 1.92 -10.75 9.58
C PHE A 273 2.25 -11.56 10.84
N THR A 274 1.76 -12.78 10.89
CA THR A 274 2.07 -13.72 11.96
C THR A 274 2.85 -14.92 11.43
N ALA A 275 3.71 -15.47 12.28
CA ALA A 275 4.48 -16.65 11.94
C ALA A 275 4.84 -17.48 13.19
N PRO A 276 4.92 -18.82 13.06
CA PRO A 276 5.38 -19.70 14.12
C PRO A 276 6.79 -19.36 14.56
N LYS A 277 7.08 -19.56 15.86
CA LYS A 277 8.39 -19.25 16.46
C LYS A 277 9.57 -19.96 15.76
N ASN A 278 9.36 -21.16 15.24
CA ASN A 278 10.39 -21.93 14.53
C ASN A 278 10.80 -21.30 13.18
N ASN A 279 10.01 -20.38 12.65
CA ASN A 279 10.32 -19.65 11.41
C ASN A 279 11.15 -18.37 11.61
N ARG A 280 11.50 -18.00 12.86
CA ARG A 280 12.29 -16.78 13.16
C ARG A 280 13.60 -16.70 12.36
N ASN A 281 14.34 -17.82 12.29
CA ASN A 281 15.61 -17.84 11.56
C ASN A 281 15.42 -17.71 10.04
N LYS A 282 14.33 -18.26 9.50
CA LYS A 282 13.98 -18.07 8.07
C LYS A 282 13.66 -16.62 7.78
N LEU A 283 12.88 -15.96 8.66
CA LEU A 283 12.55 -14.54 8.53
C LEU A 283 13.79 -13.65 8.61
N LYS A 284 14.72 -13.92 9.54
CA LYS A 284 16.01 -13.20 9.60
C LYS A 284 16.82 -13.35 8.30
N LYS A 285 16.88 -14.56 7.74
CA LYS A 285 17.57 -14.80 6.44
C LYS A 285 16.91 -14.01 5.30
N ILE A 286 15.57 -13.97 5.23
CA ILE A 286 14.84 -13.16 4.23
C ILE A 286 15.15 -11.68 4.43
N ALA A 287 15.06 -11.16 5.66
CA ALA A 287 15.35 -9.79 6.00
C ALA A 287 16.73 -9.34 5.50
N THR A 288 17.78 -10.15 5.81
CA THR A 288 19.16 -9.87 5.38
C THR A 288 19.32 -9.99 3.86
N LYS A 289 18.85 -11.12 3.27
CA LYS A 289 19.04 -11.40 1.83
C LYS A 289 18.41 -10.34 0.93
N TYR A 290 17.23 -9.86 1.29
CA TYR A 290 16.45 -8.94 0.47
C TYR A 290 16.48 -7.50 1.00
N ASN A 291 17.27 -7.23 2.03
CA ASN A 291 17.42 -5.91 2.65
C ASN A 291 16.09 -5.30 3.12
N TYR A 292 15.23 -6.12 3.72
CA TYR A 292 14.00 -5.68 4.34
C TYR A 292 14.15 -5.58 5.86
N ARG A 293 13.63 -4.52 6.45
CA ARG A 293 13.43 -4.47 7.89
C ARG A 293 12.21 -5.32 8.24
N ILE A 294 12.40 -6.36 9.05
CA ILE A 294 11.34 -7.23 9.59
C ILE A 294 11.51 -7.25 11.10
N THR A 295 10.53 -6.74 11.83
CA THR A 295 10.60 -6.56 13.29
C THR A 295 9.51 -7.37 13.97
N LYS A 296 9.90 -8.19 14.96
CA LYS A 296 8.95 -8.84 15.86
C LYS A 296 8.43 -7.80 16.85
N VAL A 297 7.10 -7.59 16.86
CA VAL A 297 6.44 -6.57 17.67
C VAL A 297 5.51 -7.15 18.75
N GLY A 298 5.25 -8.46 18.72
CA GLY A 298 4.33 -9.06 19.67
C GLY A 298 4.17 -10.57 19.48
N ARG A 299 3.08 -11.09 20.04
CA ARG A 299 2.65 -12.48 19.87
C ARG A 299 1.12 -12.62 19.93
N ILE A 300 0.60 -13.64 19.27
CA ILE A 300 -0.79 -14.05 19.37
C ILE A 300 -1.01 -14.79 20.70
N ILE A 301 -2.05 -14.40 21.43
CA ILE A 301 -2.41 -14.94 22.74
C ILE A 301 -3.81 -15.56 22.71
N GLY A 302 -4.10 -16.48 23.66
CA GLY A 302 -5.41 -17.13 23.80
C GLY A 302 -6.40 -16.33 24.64
N LYS A 303 -6.37 -14.99 24.57
CA LYS A 303 -7.20 -14.07 25.35
C LYS A 303 -7.65 -12.95 24.41
N ASN A 304 -8.96 -12.76 24.30
CA ASN A 304 -9.54 -11.83 23.32
C ASN A 304 -9.10 -10.37 23.52
N GLY A 305 -8.84 -9.69 22.41
CA GLY A 305 -8.50 -8.27 22.35
C GLY A 305 -7.03 -7.98 22.10
N ILE A 306 -6.70 -6.70 22.01
CA ILE A 306 -5.33 -6.20 21.87
C ILE A 306 -4.82 -5.80 23.26
N TYR A 307 -3.63 -6.25 23.58
CA TYR A 307 -2.88 -5.92 24.77
C TYR A 307 -1.58 -5.22 24.37
N VAL A 308 -1.17 -4.23 25.12
CA VAL A 308 0.12 -3.56 24.99
C VAL A 308 0.85 -3.71 26.29
N ASP A 309 2.02 -4.36 26.28
CA ASP A 309 2.81 -4.68 27.47
C ASP A 309 1.96 -5.33 28.58
N ASP A 310 1.16 -6.35 28.17
CA ASP A 310 0.23 -7.12 29.00
C ASP A 310 -1.00 -6.35 29.56
N GLN A 311 -1.15 -5.06 29.24
CA GLN A 311 -2.32 -4.25 29.60
C GLN A 311 -3.32 -4.21 28.43
N LYS A 312 -4.60 -4.46 28.73
CA LYS A 312 -5.66 -4.46 27.70
C LYS A 312 -5.85 -3.05 27.14
N LEU A 313 -5.73 -2.93 25.83
CA LEU A 313 -6.00 -1.68 25.11
C LEU A 313 -7.53 -1.48 25.07
N MET A 314 -8.03 -0.56 25.90
CA MET A 314 -9.49 -0.36 26.06
C MET A 314 -10.11 0.41 24.89
N LYS A 315 -9.38 1.34 24.29
CA LYS A 315 -9.83 2.15 23.15
C LYS A 315 -8.66 2.41 22.21
N PHE A 316 -8.86 2.18 20.94
CA PHE A 316 -8.07 2.74 19.84
C PHE A 316 -9.05 3.41 18.88
N LYS A 317 -8.58 4.40 18.13
CA LYS A 317 -9.43 5.01 17.10
C LYS A 317 -9.87 3.90 16.14
N ASN A 318 -11.15 3.90 15.81
CA ASN A 318 -11.63 3.02 14.74
C ASN A 318 -10.76 3.23 13.49
N PRO A 319 -10.50 2.17 12.72
CA PRO A 319 -9.86 2.29 11.42
C PRO A 319 -10.52 3.40 10.61
N TYR A 320 -9.75 4.03 9.73
CA TYR A 320 -10.33 5.01 8.82
C TYR A 320 -11.53 4.42 8.07
N GLN A 321 -12.62 5.14 8.02
CA GLN A 321 -13.82 4.78 7.28
C GLN A 321 -14.35 6.02 6.55
N HIS A 322 -14.70 5.84 5.27
CA HIS A 322 -15.46 6.84 4.57
C HIS A 322 -16.83 7.01 5.23
N SER A 323 -17.27 8.25 5.41
CA SER A 323 -18.63 8.58 5.85
C SER A 323 -19.37 9.13 4.63
N PHE A 324 -20.56 8.65 4.39
CA PHE A 324 -21.45 9.05 3.30
C PHE A 324 -22.61 9.85 3.84
#